data_d4a5e1689f39ca1db019b5b46e50c969
#
_entry.id   d4a5e1689f39ca1db019b5b46e50c969
#
_cell.length_a   1.000
_cell.length_b   1.000
_cell.length_c   1.000
_cell.angle_alpha   90.00
_cell.angle_beta   90.00
_cell.angle_gamma   90.00
#
_symmetry.space_group_name_H-M   'P 1'
#
loop_
_entity.id
_entity.type
_entity.pdbx_description
1 polymer ?
#
loop_
_entity_poly.entity_id
_entity_poly.type
_entity_poly.pdbx_seq_one_letter_code
_entity_poly.pdbx_strand_id
1 'polypeptide(L)'
;RNGGGNSYFWMYIAGLLLKDDAEFYQYGLYTENKYTKELLEYIFKIGNIEIINKDKIPNVKNANTAHKNGCKIRETIKKIDGITNSIDERKIWLLVSSKSHSGADQFAGFCRQTGFATVVGENTAGAGMSVIGPLPIPLPKSGALILFDSTYALNTEGMSNTEFGTAPDIHVKDGQVPMQACMEAIREYDAKEKK
;
A
#
# COMPACT_ATOMS: atom_id res chain seq x y z
N ARG A 1 -2.94 15.98 -6.03
CA ARG A 1 -1.50 15.66 -6.10
C ARG A 1 -0.99 15.51 -4.68
N ASN A 2 -0.69 14.30 -4.25
CA ASN A 2 -0.19 14.03 -2.91
C ASN A 2 1.04 13.11 -3.01
N GLY A 3 2.22 13.63 -2.68
CA GLY A 3 3.50 12.91 -2.72
C GLY A 3 3.71 11.97 -1.54
N GLY A 4 2.71 11.77 -0.70
CA GLY A 4 2.81 10.93 0.48
C GLY A 4 3.20 11.70 1.75
N GLY A 5 3.74 10.97 2.70
CA GLY A 5 4.09 11.46 4.02
C GLY A 5 3.99 10.36 5.07
N ASN A 6 3.85 10.76 6.32
CA ASN A 6 3.74 9.81 7.42
C ASN A 6 2.42 9.04 7.35
N SER A 7 2.50 7.71 7.41
CA SER A 7 1.33 6.82 7.36
C SER A 7 0.37 6.98 8.56
N TYR A 8 0.84 7.42 9.70
CA TYR A 8 -0.02 7.64 10.88
C TYR A 8 -1.12 8.66 10.63
N PHE A 9 -0.89 9.63 9.73
CA PHE A 9 -1.91 10.63 9.40
C PHE A 9 -3.13 10.00 8.71
N TRP A 10 -2.92 9.21 7.66
CA TRP A 10 -4.03 8.57 6.97
C TRP A 10 -4.67 7.47 7.82
N MET A 11 -3.89 6.75 8.63
CA MET A 11 -4.42 5.76 9.57
C MET A 11 -5.36 6.40 10.60
N TYR A 12 -4.97 7.57 11.13
CA TYR A 12 -5.83 8.34 12.04
C TYR A 12 -7.14 8.78 11.37
N ILE A 13 -7.07 9.34 10.15
CA ILE A 13 -8.26 9.75 9.40
C ILE A 13 -9.16 8.53 9.08
N ALA A 14 -8.59 7.41 8.70
CA ALA A 14 -9.34 6.18 8.47
C ALA A 14 -10.02 5.70 9.76
N GLY A 15 -9.31 5.69 10.89
CA GLY A 15 -9.87 5.30 12.19
C GLY A 15 -11.04 6.17 12.65
N LEU A 16 -11.04 7.47 12.31
CA LEU A 16 -12.17 8.36 12.59
C LEU A 16 -13.46 8.01 11.81
N LEU A 17 -13.33 7.31 10.69
CA LEU A 17 -14.42 7.03 9.76
C LEU A 17 -14.75 5.53 9.67
N LEU A 18 -13.92 4.67 10.26
CA LEU A 18 -14.16 3.23 10.33
C LEU A 18 -15.22 2.91 11.38
N LYS A 19 -16.15 2.03 11.01
CA LYS A 19 -17.13 1.45 11.94
C LYS A 19 -16.50 0.34 12.78
N ASP A 20 -15.72 -0.51 12.15
CA ASP A 20 -15.03 -1.65 12.75
C ASP A 20 -13.53 -1.53 12.48
N ASP A 21 -12.73 -2.21 13.28
CA ASP A 21 -11.28 -2.27 13.06
C ASP A 21 -10.95 -2.86 11.69
N ALA A 22 -9.89 -2.39 11.08
CA ALA A 22 -9.44 -2.87 9.78
C ALA A 22 -7.99 -3.33 9.82
N GLU A 23 -7.67 -4.32 9.00
CA GLU A 23 -6.31 -4.80 8.80
C GLU A 23 -5.83 -4.51 7.38
N PHE A 24 -4.60 -4.03 7.27
CA PHE A 24 -3.96 -3.74 6.01
C PHE A 24 -2.68 -4.55 5.86
N TYR A 25 -2.63 -5.40 4.85
CA TYR A 25 -1.57 -6.37 4.60
C TYR A 25 -0.59 -5.84 3.55
N GLN A 26 0.71 -5.96 3.86
CA GLN A 26 1.81 -5.61 2.97
C GLN A 26 2.81 -6.74 2.95
N TYR A 27 3.40 -7.01 1.79
CA TYR A 27 4.38 -8.10 1.61
C TYR A 27 5.67 -7.56 1.05
N GLY A 28 6.80 -8.08 1.53
CA GLY A 28 8.12 -7.74 1.04
C GLY A 28 8.93 -8.98 0.69
N LEU A 29 9.38 -9.10 -0.54
CA LEU A 29 10.37 -10.08 -0.95
C LEU A 29 11.76 -9.54 -0.67
N TYR A 30 12.65 -10.36 -0.13
CA TYR A 30 14.03 -9.97 0.15
C TYR A 30 14.99 -11.16 0.07
N THR A 31 16.26 -10.85 -0.13
CA THR A 31 17.35 -11.84 -0.05
C THR A 31 18.21 -11.56 1.17
N GLU A 32 18.56 -12.60 1.90
CA GLU A 32 19.56 -12.51 2.94
C GLU A 32 20.95 -12.79 2.38
N ASN A 33 21.90 -11.94 2.75
CA ASN A 33 23.31 -12.18 2.52
C ASN A 33 24.12 -11.77 3.77
N LYS A 34 25.40 -12.09 3.78
CA LYS A 34 26.26 -11.83 4.94
C LYS A 34 26.35 -10.34 5.37
N TYR A 35 26.03 -9.41 4.48
CA TYR A 35 26.13 -7.97 4.76
C TYR A 35 24.82 -7.38 5.25
N THR A 36 23.70 -7.96 4.86
CA THR A 36 22.37 -7.41 5.14
C THR A 36 21.62 -8.19 6.22
N LYS A 37 22.06 -9.40 6.56
CA LYS A 37 21.35 -10.30 7.47
C LYS A 37 21.07 -9.65 8.83
N GLU A 38 22.10 -9.18 9.52
CA GLU A 38 21.95 -8.58 10.86
C GLU A 38 21.10 -7.32 10.84
N LEU A 39 21.28 -6.47 9.82
CA LEU A 39 20.50 -5.25 9.65
C LEU A 39 19.02 -5.58 9.43
N LEU A 40 18.71 -6.52 8.53
CA LEU A 40 17.34 -6.92 8.25
C LEU A 40 16.68 -7.58 9.46
N GLU A 41 17.37 -8.46 10.16
CA GLU A 41 16.87 -9.08 11.40
C GLU A 41 16.55 -8.03 12.46
N TYR A 42 17.39 -7.02 12.63
CA TYR A 42 17.15 -5.93 13.56
C TYR A 42 15.91 -5.11 13.15
N ILE A 43 15.82 -4.70 11.88
CA ILE A 43 14.68 -3.91 11.37
C ILE A 43 13.38 -4.69 11.49
N PHE A 44 13.37 -5.97 11.15
CA PHE A 44 12.18 -6.81 11.27
C PHE A 44 11.72 -6.96 12.72
N LYS A 45 12.66 -7.06 13.65
CA LYS A 45 12.34 -7.12 15.07
C LYS A 45 11.70 -5.84 15.59
N ILE A 46 12.27 -4.67 15.29
CA ILE A 46 11.72 -3.39 15.76
C ILE A 46 10.42 -3.01 15.06
N GLY A 47 10.24 -3.43 13.80
CA GLY A 47 9.03 -3.19 13.01
C GLY A 47 7.90 -4.18 13.30
N ASN A 48 8.11 -5.15 14.19
CA ASN A 48 7.18 -6.25 14.45
C ASN A 48 6.71 -6.95 13.18
N ILE A 49 7.66 -7.20 12.26
CA ILE A 49 7.41 -7.76 10.94
C ILE A 49 7.63 -9.27 11.00
N GLU A 50 6.59 -10.04 10.77
CA GLU A 50 6.62 -11.50 10.87
C GLU A 50 7.02 -12.18 9.56
N ILE A 51 7.64 -13.37 9.65
CA ILE A 51 7.90 -14.23 8.50
C ILE A 51 6.62 -15.03 8.24
N ILE A 52 6.09 -14.92 7.02
CA ILE A 52 4.95 -15.71 6.61
C ILE A 52 5.40 -17.11 6.20
N ASN A 53 4.58 -18.07 6.55
CA ASN A 53 4.74 -19.42 6.05
C ASN A 53 4.32 -19.48 4.57
N LYS A 54 5.11 -20.12 3.74
CA LYS A 54 4.98 -20.21 2.28
C LYS A 54 3.58 -20.61 1.81
N ASP A 55 2.89 -21.45 2.58
CA ASP A 55 1.56 -21.99 2.27
C ASP A 55 0.40 -20.99 2.53
N LYS A 56 0.69 -19.87 3.19
CA LYS A 56 -0.31 -18.82 3.48
C LYS A 56 -0.30 -17.65 2.51
N ILE A 57 0.64 -17.62 1.58
CA ILE A 57 0.73 -16.53 0.61
C ILE A 57 -0.36 -16.73 -0.42
N PRO A 58 -1.31 -15.81 -0.56
CA PRO A 58 -2.29 -15.88 -1.64
C PRO A 58 -1.53 -15.95 -2.96
N ASN A 59 -2.01 -16.70 -3.89
CA ASN A 59 -1.48 -17.18 -5.17
C ASN A 59 -0.68 -16.09 -5.96
N VAL A 60 0.48 -15.73 -5.42
CA VAL A 60 1.31 -14.60 -5.84
C VAL A 60 2.30 -15.10 -6.87
N LYS A 61 2.02 -14.93 -8.16
CA LYS A 61 2.90 -15.39 -9.26
C LYS A 61 4.35 -14.94 -9.07
N ASN A 62 4.56 -13.69 -8.70
CA ASN A 62 5.90 -13.12 -8.47
C ASN A 62 6.56 -13.68 -7.22
N ALA A 63 5.82 -13.92 -6.13
CA ALA A 63 6.35 -14.55 -4.93
C ALA A 63 6.78 -15.99 -5.20
N ASN A 64 6.01 -16.76 -5.98
CA ASN A 64 6.39 -18.11 -6.36
C ASN A 64 7.67 -18.14 -7.20
N THR A 65 7.86 -17.18 -8.10
CA THR A 65 9.08 -17.05 -8.90
C THR A 65 10.26 -16.63 -8.02
N ALA A 66 10.06 -15.68 -7.13
CA ALA A 66 11.08 -15.20 -6.19
C ALA A 66 11.53 -16.31 -5.20
N HIS A 67 10.59 -17.13 -4.72
CA HIS A 67 10.94 -18.28 -3.89
C HIS A 67 11.82 -19.31 -4.62
N LYS A 68 11.56 -19.56 -5.89
CA LYS A 68 12.42 -20.41 -6.72
C LYS A 68 13.84 -19.84 -6.82
N ASN A 69 13.96 -18.52 -6.76
CA ASN A 69 15.22 -17.78 -6.81
C ASN A 69 15.86 -17.56 -5.41
N GLY A 70 15.33 -18.21 -4.37
CA GLY A 70 15.89 -18.13 -3.01
C GLY A 70 15.49 -16.89 -2.20
N CYS A 71 14.53 -16.08 -2.65
CA CYS A 71 13.99 -14.97 -1.88
C CYS A 71 13.14 -15.47 -0.71
N LYS A 72 13.16 -14.70 0.38
CA LYS A 72 12.25 -14.84 1.52
C LYS A 72 11.11 -13.82 1.41
N ILE A 73 10.00 -14.10 2.07
CA ILE A 73 8.85 -13.20 2.15
C ILE A 73 8.64 -12.79 3.60
N ARG A 74 8.31 -11.51 3.79
CA ARG A 74 7.83 -10.95 5.05
C ARG A 74 6.46 -10.35 4.84
N GLU A 75 5.63 -10.45 5.87
CA GLU A 75 4.33 -9.80 5.95
C GLU A 75 4.37 -8.73 7.04
N THR A 76 3.72 -7.63 6.78
CA THR A 76 3.36 -6.64 7.79
C THR A 76 1.87 -6.44 7.76
N ILE A 77 1.26 -6.49 8.93
CA ILE A 77 -0.15 -6.19 9.13
C ILE A 77 -0.23 -4.88 9.90
N LYS A 78 -0.82 -3.86 9.28
CA LYS A 78 -1.17 -2.61 9.98
C LYS A 78 -2.61 -2.72 10.47
N LYS A 79 -2.80 -2.60 11.77
CA LYS A 79 -4.13 -2.53 12.39
C LYS A 79 -4.53 -1.07 12.50
N ILE A 80 -5.73 -0.78 12.06
CA ILE A 80 -6.36 0.53 12.13
C ILE A 80 -7.63 0.36 12.98
N ASP A 81 -7.57 0.88 14.20
CA ASP A 81 -8.69 0.79 15.13
C ASP A 81 -9.73 1.86 14.78
N GLY A 82 -10.99 1.52 14.80
CA GLY A 82 -12.09 2.44 14.73
C GLY A 82 -12.14 3.30 16.00
N ILE A 83 -11.93 4.60 15.87
CA ILE A 83 -11.79 5.51 17.03
C ILE A 83 -13.15 5.97 17.56
N THR A 84 -14.17 5.99 16.71
CA THR A 84 -15.47 6.54 17.07
C THR A 84 -16.60 5.54 16.89
N ASN A 85 -17.58 5.60 17.80
CA ASN A 85 -18.86 4.91 17.62
C ASN A 85 -19.78 5.63 16.62
N SER A 86 -19.30 6.64 15.93
CA SER A 86 -20.10 7.38 14.96
C SER A 86 -20.19 6.60 13.66
N ILE A 87 -21.36 6.06 13.42
CA ILE A 87 -21.68 5.37 12.18
C ILE A 87 -21.85 6.44 11.10
N ASP A 88 -20.79 6.76 10.39
CA ASP A 88 -20.89 7.49 9.15
C ASP A 88 -21.11 6.48 8.02
N GLU A 89 -22.37 6.28 7.63
CA GLU A 89 -22.75 5.35 6.57
C GLU A 89 -22.50 5.93 5.16
N ARG A 90 -21.96 7.14 5.07
CA ARG A 90 -21.68 7.77 3.78
C ARG A 90 -20.60 7.02 3.02
N LYS A 91 -20.86 6.77 1.76
CA LYS A 91 -19.87 6.20 0.84
C LYS A 91 -18.70 7.16 0.67
N ILE A 92 -17.49 6.65 0.91
CA ILE A 92 -16.25 7.41 0.76
C ILE A 92 -15.67 7.18 -0.64
N TRP A 93 -15.19 8.26 -1.26
CA TRP A 93 -14.57 8.23 -2.59
C TRP A 93 -13.20 8.85 -2.50
N LEU A 94 -12.17 8.12 -2.98
CA LEU A 94 -10.78 8.57 -2.98
C LEU A 94 -10.31 8.85 -4.40
N LEU A 95 -9.89 10.10 -4.66
CA LEU A 95 -9.28 10.48 -5.93
C LEU A 95 -7.77 10.21 -5.91
N VAL A 96 -7.29 9.49 -6.91
CA VAL A 96 -5.87 9.18 -7.10
C VAL A 96 -5.40 9.55 -8.51
N SER A 97 -4.10 9.73 -8.65
CA SER A 97 -3.48 9.97 -9.94
C SER A 97 -2.08 9.37 -9.97
N SER A 98 -1.46 9.36 -11.14
CA SER A 98 -0.06 8.98 -11.35
C SER A 98 0.96 9.83 -10.58
N LYS A 99 0.50 10.78 -9.76
CA LYS A 99 1.32 11.58 -8.81
C LYS A 99 1.00 11.28 -7.34
N SER A 100 0.10 10.36 -7.06
CA SER A 100 -0.12 9.85 -5.71
C SER A 100 0.98 8.85 -5.40
N HIS A 101 1.81 9.13 -4.39
CA HIS A 101 3.04 8.38 -4.13
C HIS A 101 3.23 8.10 -2.64
N SER A 102 3.99 7.05 -2.28
CA SER A 102 4.39 6.74 -0.91
C SER A 102 3.18 6.61 0.03
N GLY A 103 3.08 7.37 1.13
CA GLY A 103 1.95 7.32 2.08
C GLY A 103 0.58 7.58 1.45
N ALA A 104 0.49 8.35 0.36
CA ALA A 104 -0.76 8.54 -0.38
C ALA A 104 -1.15 7.29 -1.19
N ASP A 105 -0.17 6.61 -1.76
CA ASP A 105 -0.36 5.32 -2.42
C ASP A 105 -0.70 4.22 -1.40
N GLN A 106 -0.05 4.26 -0.22
CA GLN A 106 -0.38 3.34 0.87
C GLN A 106 -1.85 3.46 1.30
N PHE A 107 -2.36 4.69 1.40
CA PHE A 107 -3.77 4.91 1.70
C PHE A 107 -4.68 4.39 0.57
N ALA A 108 -4.31 4.60 -0.69
CA ALA A 108 -5.05 4.02 -1.81
C ALA A 108 -5.08 2.49 -1.76
N GLY A 109 -3.94 1.86 -1.46
CA GLY A 109 -3.84 0.41 -1.26
C GLY A 109 -4.71 -0.09 -0.11
N PHE A 110 -4.73 0.62 1.01
CA PHE A 110 -5.64 0.34 2.13
C PHE A 110 -7.11 0.41 1.70
N CYS A 111 -7.50 1.47 1.02
CA CYS A 111 -8.88 1.61 0.53
C CYS A 111 -9.30 0.47 -0.39
N ARG A 112 -8.42 0.10 -1.33
CA ARG A 112 -8.64 -1.03 -2.25
C ARG A 112 -8.79 -2.36 -1.53
N GLN A 113 -7.90 -2.63 -0.57
CA GLN A 113 -7.85 -3.90 0.12
C GLN A 113 -9.03 -4.12 1.07
N THR A 114 -9.47 -3.04 1.74
CA THR A 114 -10.52 -3.11 2.77
C THR A 114 -11.91 -2.70 2.27
N GLY A 115 -12.00 -2.09 1.10
CA GLY A 115 -13.26 -1.48 0.62
C GLY A 115 -13.64 -0.21 1.38
N PHE A 116 -12.72 0.38 2.17
CA PHE A 116 -12.97 1.59 2.95
C PHE A 116 -13.42 2.77 2.10
N ALA A 117 -12.85 2.93 0.92
CA ALA A 117 -13.28 3.94 -0.06
C ALA A 117 -13.25 3.36 -1.47
N THR A 118 -14.12 3.85 -2.35
CA THR A 118 -14.01 3.59 -3.78
C THR A 118 -12.93 4.48 -4.37
N VAL A 119 -11.91 3.88 -4.94
CA VAL A 119 -10.75 4.58 -5.52
C VAL A 119 -11.02 4.92 -6.98
N VAL A 120 -10.93 6.20 -7.34
CA VAL A 120 -11.22 6.71 -8.70
C VAL A 120 -10.02 7.48 -9.24
N GLY A 121 -9.60 7.20 -10.44
CA GLY A 121 -8.51 7.95 -11.06
C GLY A 121 -7.62 7.14 -11.99
N GLU A 122 -6.32 7.41 -11.91
CA GLU A 122 -5.24 6.69 -12.59
C GLU A 122 -4.52 5.79 -11.60
N ASN A 123 -3.72 4.84 -12.09
CA ASN A 123 -2.78 4.14 -11.23
C ASN A 123 -1.91 5.15 -10.47
N THR A 124 -1.69 4.88 -9.19
CA THR A 124 -0.77 5.71 -8.40
C THR A 124 0.68 5.53 -8.86
N ALA A 125 1.59 6.38 -8.35
CA ALA A 125 3.02 6.25 -8.61
C ALA A 125 3.71 5.17 -7.72
N GLY A 126 2.97 4.50 -6.84
CA GLY A 126 3.49 3.41 -6.03
C GLY A 126 4.30 3.83 -4.80
N ALA A 127 5.16 2.90 -4.37
CA ALA A 127 6.07 2.99 -3.22
C ALA A 127 5.39 3.09 -1.84
N GLY A 128 4.07 2.86 -1.75
CA GLY A 128 3.34 2.84 -0.47
C GLY A 128 3.33 1.49 0.21
N MET A 129 3.61 0.42 -0.51
CA MET A 129 3.51 -0.95 0.01
C MET A 129 4.82 -1.49 0.59
N SER A 130 5.88 -0.68 0.64
CA SER A 130 7.15 -1.12 1.22
C SER A 130 6.97 -1.51 2.68
N VAL A 131 7.46 -2.71 3.02
CA VAL A 131 7.44 -3.25 4.40
C VAL A 131 8.48 -2.55 5.26
N ILE A 132 9.57 -2.12 4.64
CA ILE A 132 10.66 -1.38 5.24
C ILE A 132 10.90 -0.15 4.36
N GLY A 133 10.97 1.04 4.96
CA GLY A 133 11.35 2.24 4.23
C GLY A 133 12.76 2.16 3.63
N PRO A 134 13.11 3.06 2.72
CA PRO A 134 14.41 3.05 2.08
C PRO A 134 15.54 3.24 3.12
N LEU A 135 16.60 2.45 2.98
CA LEU A 135 17.76 2.47 3.86
C LEU A 135 18.84 3.39 3.27
N PRO A 136 19.38 4.35 4.05
CA PRO A 136 20.49 5.16 3.62
C PRO A 136 21.82 4.40 3.84
N ILE A 137 22.60 4.25 2.77
CA ILE A 137 23.95 3.68 2.82
C ILE A 137 24.95 4.72 2.40
N PRO A 138 25.93 5.09 3.26
CA PRO A 138 26.99 5.99 2.89
C PRO A 138 28.04 5.27 2.01
N LEU A 139 28.45 5.90 0.93
CA LEU A 139 29.57 5.43 0.13
C LEU A 139 30.89 5.71 0.86
N PRO A 140 31.79 4.71 1.04
CA PRO A 140 32.95 4.84 1.93
C PRO A 140 33.95 5.95 1.53
N LYS A 141 34.07 6.25 0.24
CA LYS A 141 35.05 7.22 -0.25
C LYS A 141 34.50 8.64 -0.38
N SER A 142 33.26 8.80 -0.79
CA SER A 142 32.66 10.11 -1.08
C SER A 142 31.75 10.62 0.02
N GLY A 143 31.28 9.75 0.91
CA GLY A 143 30.24 10.09 1.90
C GLY A 143 28.85 10.30 1.28
N ALA A 144 28.70 10.15 -0.04
CA ALA A 144 27.40 10.25 -0.67
C ALA A 144 26.45 9.18 -0.16
N LEU A 145 25.21 9.54 0.11
CA LEU A 145 24.18 8.62 0.58
C LEU A 145 23.43 8.01 -0.62
N ILE A 146 23.36 6.69 -0.64
CA ILE A 146 22.47 5.95 -1.53
C ILE A 146 21.26 5.53 -0.70
N LEU A 147 20.05 5.89 -1.15
CA LEU A 147 18.81 5.36 -0.61
C LEU A 147 18.39 4.18 -1.47
N PHE A 148 18.19 3.01 -0.85
CA PHE A 148 17.68 1.85 -1.55
C PHE A 148 16.59 1.15 -0.74
N ASP A 149 15.63 0.56 -1.41
CA ASP A 149 14.64 -0.31 -0.77
C ASP A 149 15.22 -1.73 -0.66
N SER A 150 15.23 -2.26 0.55
CA SER A 150 15.77 -3.60 0.83
C SER A 150 14.78 -4.72 0.57
N THR A 151 13.54 -4.36 0.25
CA THR A 151 12.44 -5.31 -0.03
C THR A 151 11.75 -4.95 -1.34
N TYR A 152 11.39 -5.98 -2.10
CA TYR A 152 10.53 -5.83 -3.26
C TYR A 152 9.07 -5.91 -2.80
N ALA A 153 8.41 -4.77 -2.77
CA ALA A 153 7.08 -4.65 -2.19
C ALA A 153 6.00 -5.25 -3.10
N LEU A 154 5.12 -6.05 -2.50
CA LEU A 154 3.97 -6.64 -3.17
C LEU A 154 2.68 -6.28 -2.43
N ASN A 155 1.60 -6.14 -3.19
CA ASN A 155 0.24 -6.07 -2.67
C ASN A 155 -0.35 -7.49 -2.46
N THR A 156 -1.58 -7.57 -1.97
CA THR A 156 -2.29 -8.86 -1.75
C THR A 156 -2.56 -9.65 -3.02
N GLU A 157 -2.51 -9.01 -4.18
CA GLU A 157 -2.65 -9.65 -5.50
C GLU A 157 -1.30 -10.15 -6.04
N GLY A 158 -0.21 -9.89 -5.32
CA GLY A 158 1.14 -10.27 -5.70
C GLY A 158 1.78 -9.40 -6.77
N MET A 159 1.22 -8.26 -7.03
CA MET A 159 1.77 -7.30 -7.97
C MET A 159 2.76 -6.38 -7.26
N SER A 160 3.85 -6.01 -7.96
CA SER A 160 4.75 -5.00 -7.45
C SER A 160 4.08 -3.64 -7.42
N ASN A 161 3.87 -3.14 -6.23
CA ASN A 161 3.32 -1.80 -6.06
C ASN A 161 4.32 -0.71 -6.48
N THR A 162 5.62 -0.96 -6.31
CA THR A 162 6.66 0.01 -6.72
C THR A 162 6.69 0.22 -8.24
N GLU A 163 6.43 -0.84 -9.02
CA GLU A 163 6.44 -0.77 -10.48
C GLU A 163 5.12 -0.31 -11.08
N PHE A 164 4.00 -0.76 -10.49
CA PHE A 164 2.67 -0.60 -11.10
C PHE A 164 1.74 0.32 -10.32
N GLY A 165 2.11 0.71 -9.10
CA GLY A 165 1.26 1.47 -8.21
C GLY A 165 0.02 0.71 -7.76
N THR A 166 -0.91 1.44 -7.17
CA THR A 166 -2.24 0.94 -6.83
C THR A 166 -3.21 1.31 -7.95
N ALA A 167 -3.83 0.30 -8.55
CA ALA A 167 -4.87 0.51 -9.55
C ALA A 167 -6.16 1.02 -8.88
N PRO A 168 -6.87 2.00 -9.45
CA PRO A 168 -8.15 2.44 -8.94
C PRO A 168 -9.27 1.41 -9.21
N ASP A 169 -10.39 1.52 -8.50
CA ASP A 169 -11.62 0.76 -8.79
C ASP A 169 -12.29 1.24 -10.08
N ILE A 170 -12.21 2.56 -10.30
CA ILE A 170 -12.76 3.20 -11.49
C ILE A 170 -11.66 4.00 -12.16
N HIS A 171 -11.22 3.50 -13.31
CA HIS A 171 -10.24 4.18 -14.15
C HIS A 171 -10.88 5.36 -14.88
N VAL A 172 -10.18 6.49 -14.90
CA VAL A 172 -10.54 7.62 -15.76
C VAL A 172 -10.22 7.28 -17.22
N LYS A 173 -11.06 7.73 -18.13
CA LYS A 173 -10.82 7.63 -19.57
C LYS A 173 -9.79 8.66 -20.00
N ASP A 174 -9.13 8.40 -21.12
CA ASP A 174 -8.18 9.35 -21.69
C ASP A 174 -8.84 10.73 -21.89
N GLY A 175 -8.18 11.76 -21.35
CA GLY A 175 -8.68 13.13 -21.39
C GLY A 175 -9.80 13.47 -20.38
N GLN A 176 -10.29 12.51 -19.62
CA GLN A 176 -11.30 12.76 -18.58
C GLN A 176 -10.63 13.29 -17.31
N VAL A 177 -11.25 14.28 -16.68
CA VAL A 177 -10.81 14.80 -15.39
C VAL A 177 -11.24 13.85 -14.27
N PRO A 178 -10.36 13.40 -13.38
CA PRO A 178 -10.70 12.45 -12.30
C PRO A 178 -11.91 12.87 -11.44
N MET A 179 -12.05 14.16 -11.16
CA MET A 179 -13.20 14.69 -10.43
C MET A 179 -14.52 14.48 -11.18
N GLN A 180 -14.52 14.63 -12.51
CA GLN A 180 -15.73 14.41 -13.31
C GLN A 180 -16.12 12.93 -13.31
N ALA A 181 -15.13 12.02 -13.48
CA ALA A 181 -15.37 10.59 -13.39
C ALA A 181 -15.94 10.18 -12.02
N CYS A 182 -15.41 10.76 -10.95
CA CYS A 182 -15.90 10.53 -9.60
C CYS A 182 -17.34 11.02 -9.43
N MET A 183 -17.66 12.22 -9.89
CA MET A 183 -19.04 12.76 -9.81
C MET A 183 -20.05 11.95 -10.64
N GLU A 184 -19.62 11.40 -11.77
CA GLU A 184 -20.44 10.48 -12.57
C GLU A 184 -20.71 9.19 -11.79
N ALA A 185 -19.66 8.59 -11.20
CA ALA A 185 -19.77 7.38 -10.41
C ALA A 185 -20.66 7.57 -9.15
N ILE A 186 -20.57 8.72 -8.49
CA ILE A 186 -21.44 9.07 -7.36
C ILE A 186 -22.91 9.12 -7.81
N ARG A 187 -23.21 9.78 -8.94
CA ARG A 187 -24.58 9.87 -9.46
C ARG A 187 -25.16 8.49 -9.81
N GLU A 188 -24.33 7.62 -10.40
CA GLU A 188 -24.74 6.25 -10.71
C GLU A 188 -25.00 5.42 -9.45
N TYR A 189 -24.18 5.61 -8.42
CA TYR A 189 -24.34 4.97 -7.12
C TYR A 189 -25.65 5.41 -6.46
N ASP A 190 -25.87 6.73 -6.34
CA ASP A 190 -27.08 7.29 -5.73
C ASP A 190 -28.37 6.90 -6.47
N ALA A 191 -28.30 6.71 -7.79
CA ALA A 191 -29.42 6.27 -8.59
C ALA A 191 -29.78 4.78 -8.36
N LYS A 192 -28.83 3.96 -7.94
CA LYS A 192 -29.04 2.54 -7.60
C LYS A 192 -29.60 2.37 -6.19
N GLU A 193 -29.13 3.17 -5.24
CA GLU A 193 -29.61 3.14 -3.84
C GLU A 193 -31.06 3.62 -3.68
N LYS A 194 -31.58 4.39 -4.63
CA LYS A 194 -32.98 4.90 -4.64
C LYS A 194 -33.99 3.93 -5.25
N LYS A 195 -33.54 2.78 -5.73
CA LYS A 195 -34.42 1.74 -6.31
C LYS A 195 -34.62 0.58 -5.34
#